data_7697c13ab19d3338ec2b4744a819fc05
#
_entry.id   7697c13ab19d3338ec2b4744a819fc05
#
_cell.length_a   1.000
_cell.length_b   1.000
_cell.length_c   1.000
_cell.angle_alpha   90.00
_cell.angle_beta   90.00
_cell.angle_gamma   90.00
#
_symmetry.space_group_name_H-M   'P 1'
#
loop_
_entity.id
_entity.type
_entity.pdbx_description
1 polymer ?
#
loop_
_entity_poly.entity_id
_entity_poly.type
_entity_poly.pdbx_seq_one_letter_code
_entity_poly.pdbx_strand_id
1 'polypeptide(L)'
;RFTNLPASAPDGFTVKITGEKGSNTDDYYVRYDAETQVWRECVRPGLKNHINNSTMPHVLVREADGTFTFKEAEWEAREAGDEDSNPLPSFIDNTINDIFYHRNRLGFLSGENVILTRSADFFNFWMASAMEVQDTDPIDLAVSDNKIATLYHAVPFDAELILFSKDAQFALRSDNVLTPKDAYLTPPVTHFGCSLKATPVNAGRNIYFLAERSEFSTVREFFVAADNTDSKDAQDITSHVPSYLPNGTYKIAPSSVENILMFLTEGDEESMYVYKYLFIDSVRQQASWSRWSLGGTIYGASFIEDSLYIVVERNDYLCLERVSFTFNTEDLPDEPYRVLLDCKQEVTVPEGGYNEIYDETTINVKSFYNEIYEP
;
A
#
# COMPACT_ATOMS: atom_id res chain seq x y z
N ARG A 1 -32.58 -12.27 -32.74
CA ARG A 1 -31.83 -11.04 -33.03
C ARG A 1 -32.56 -9.83 -32.43
N PHE A 2 -31.86 -8.83 -32.01
CA PHE A 2 -32.42 -7.59 -31.46
C PHE A 2 -33.48 -6.93 -32.36
N THR A 3 -33.18 -6.91 -33.64
CA THR A 3 -34.11 -6.35 -34.68
C THR A 3 -35.48 -7.05 -34.79
N ASN A 4 -35.62 -8.25 -34.22
CA ASN A 4 -36.86 -9.02 -34.24
C ASN A 4 -37.72 -8.83 -32.97
N LEU A 5 -37.29 -7.98 -32.07
CA LEU A 5 -38.04 -7.66 -30.83
C LEU A 5 -39.29 -6.88 -31.16
N PRO A 6 -40.42 -7.13 -30.45
CA PRO A 6 -41.62 -6.33 -30.60
C PRO A 6 -41.38 -4.90 -30.09
N ALA A 7 -42.08 -3.94 -30.65
CA ALA A 7 -41.98 -2.54 -30.22
C ALA A 7 -42.44 -2.30 -28.76
N SER A 8 -43.25 -3.21 -28.21
CA SER A 8 -43.72 -3.18 -26.83
C SER A 8 -43.88 -4.59 -26.27
N ALA A 9 -43.65 -4.72 -24.95
CA ALA A 9 -43.81 -5.96 -24.21
C ALA A 9 -44.31 -5.62 -22.78
N PRO A 10 -44.75 -6.60 -22.00
CA PRO A 10 -44.99 -6.39 -20.57
C PRO A 10 -43.72 -5.88 -19.86
N ASP A 11 -43.89 -5.04 -18.84
CA ASP A 11 -42.76 -4.56 -18.05
C ASP A 11 -41.96 -5.72 -17.45
N GLY A 12 -40.63 -5.63 -17.50
CA GLY A 12 -39.74 -6.68 -17.00
C GLY A 12 -39.65 -7.92 -17.87
N PHE A 13 -40.32 -7.97 -18.99
CA PHE A 13 -40.25 -9.13 -19.90
C PHE A 13 -38.83 -9.29 -20.47
N THR A 14 -38.23 -10.46 -20.23
CA THR A 14 -36.83 -10.73 -20.57
C THR A 14 -36.72 -11.74 -21.72
N VAL A 15 -35.82 -11.47 -22.66
CA VAL A 15 -35.54 -12.29 -23.82
C VAL A 15 -34.06 -12.49 -24.01
N LYS A 16 -33.67 -13.72 -24.38
CA LYS A 16 -32.31 -14.00 -24.84
C LYS A 16 -32.19 -13.60 -26.32
N ILE A 17 -31.25 -12.74 -26.61
CA ILE A 17 -30.83 -12.41 -27.98
C ILE A 17 -29.72 -13.39 -28.36
N THR A 18 -29.88 -14.04 -29.49
CA THR A 18 -28.89 -14.98 -30.03
C THR A 18 -28.16 -14.36 -31.22
N GLY A 19 -26.85 -14.49 -31.23
CA GLY A 19 -25.99 -14.08 -32.34
C GLY A 19 -26.05 -15.00 -33.55
N GLU A 20 -24.92 -15.34 -34.13
CA GLU A 20 -24.83 -16.26 -35.27
C GLU A 20 -25.06 -17.71 -34.84
N LYS A 21 -25.65 -18.51 -35.76
CA LYS A 21 -25.89 -19.94 -35.50
C LYS A 21 -24.58 -20.68 -35.25
N GLY A 22 -24.44 -21.24 -34.03
CA GLY A 22 -23.30 -22.08 -33.65
C GLY A 22 -22.22 -21.35 -32.83
N SER A 23 -22.42 -20.06 -32.50
CA SER A 23 -21.63 -19.33 -31.54
C SER A 23 -22.52 -18.89 -30.37
N ASN A 24 -22.05 -19.02 -29.14
CA ASN A 24 -22.71 -18.46 -27.96
C ASN A 24 -22.04 -17.16 -27.50
N THR A 25 -20.96 -16.72 -28.16
CA THR A 25 -20.17 -15.55 -27.78
C THR A 25 -20.88 -14.22 -27.97
N ASP A 26 -21.93 -14.19 -28.81
CA ASP A 26 -22.73 -13.00 -29.12
C ASP A 26 -24.11 -13.05 -28.45
N ASP A 27 -24.31 -13.97 -27.53
CA ASP A 27 -25.60 -14.16 -26.84
C ASP A 27 -25.66 -13.22 -25.62
N TYR A 28 -26.76 -12.48 -25.51
CA TYR A 28 -27.01 -11.59 -24.35
C TYR A 28 -28.49 -11.54 -24.03
N TYR A 29 -28.83 -10.90 -22.89
CA TYR A 29 -30.21 -10.80 -22.41
C TYR A 29 -30.66 -9.36 -22.40
N VAL A 30 -31.93 -9.14 -22.80
CA VAL A 30 -32.57 -7.84 -22.74
C VAL A 30 -33.89 -7.93 -22.01
N ARG A 31 -34.21 -6.87 -21.27
CA ARG A 31 -35.47 -6.69 -20.56
C ARG A 31 -36.19 -5.45 -21.08
N TYR A 32 -37.50 -5.56 -21.26
CA TYR A 32 -38.32 -4.43 -21.64
C TYR A 32 -38.62 -3.55 -20.41
N ASP A 33 -38.38 -2.29 -20.56
CA ASP A 33 -38.74 -1.24 -19.61
C ASP A 33 -39.98 -0.51 -20.15
N ALA A 34 -41.14 -0.71 -19.53
CA ALA A 34 -42.38 -0.15 -19.99
C ALA A 34 -42.51 1.36 -19.73
N GLU A 35 -41.78 1.90 -18.75
CA GLU A 35 -41.77 3.33 -18.44
C GLU A 35 -41.06 4.12 -19.56
N THR A 36 -39.89 3.67 -19.95
CA THR A 36 -39.09 4.30 -21.02
C THR A 36 -39.40 3.74 -22.43
N GLN A 37 -40.16 2.66 -22.51
CA GLN A 37 -40.49 1.94 -23.75
C GLN A 37 -39.28 1.45 -24.54
N VAL A 38 -38.19 1.04 -23.83
CA VAL A 38 -36.93 0.62 -24.41
C VAL A 38 -36.54 -0.77 -23.91
N TRP A 39 -35.92 -1.54 -24.80
CA TRP A 39 -35.24 -2.77 -24.45
C TRP A 39 -33.84 -2.44 -23.96
N ARG A 40 -33.52 -2.83 -22.71
CA ARG A 40 -32.20 -2.62 -22.08
C ARG A 40 -31.52 -3.95 -21.84
N GLU A 41 -30.21 -3.98 -21.93
CA GLU A 41 -29.45 -5.14 -21.47
C GLU A 41 -29.78 -5.46 -20.01
N CYS A 42 -29.76 -6.74 -19.68
CA CYS A 42 -29.97 -7.21 -18.32
C CYS A 42 -29.20 -8.50 -18.07
N VAL A 43 -29.09 -8.85 -16.80
CA VAL A 43 -28.51 -10.10 -16.35
C VAL A 43 -29.40 -11.28 -16.76
N ARG A 44 -28.79 -12.42 -17.07
CA ARG A 44 -29.53 -13.68 -17.28
C ARG A 44 -30.47 -13.97 -16.11
N PRO A 45 -31.75 -14.24 -16.35
CA PRO A 45 -32.70 -14.58 -15.31
C PRO A 45 -32.22 -15.71 -14.38
N GLY A 46 -32.35 -15.51 -13.07
CA GLY A 46 -31.95 -16.50 -12.06
C GLY A 46 -30.46 -16.52 -11.70
N LEU A 47 -29.65 -15.64 -12.29
CA LEU A 47 -28.25 -15.50 -11.94
C LEU A 47 -28.08 -14.61 -10.70
N LYS A 48 -27.11 -14.96 -9.85
CA LYS A 48 -26.68 -14.07 -8.75
C LYS A 48 -26.02 -12.83 -9.34
N ASN A 49 -26.50 -11.65 -8.98
CA ASN A 49 -26.05 -10.38 -9.52
C ASN A 49 -25.44 -9.42 -8.46
N HIS A 50 -25.42 -9.83 -7.19
CA HIS A 50 -24.87 -9.04 -6.10
C HIS A 50 -23.72 -9.76 -5.41
N ILE A 51 -22.73 -8.97 -4.97
CA ILE A 51 -21.69 -9.39 -4.03
C ILE A 51 -22.26 -9.26 -2.61
N ASN A 52 -21.90 -10.15 -1.71
CA ASN A 52 -22.30 -10.04 -0.30
C ASN A 52 -21.46 -8.96 0.39
N ASN A 53 -22.03 -7.80 0.65
CA ASN A 53 -21.37 -6.64 1.25
C ASN A 53 -20.69 -6.96 2.60
N SER A 54 -21.29 -7.84 3.41
CA SER A 54 -20.75 -8.18 4.74
C SER A 54 -19.42 -8.97 4.69
N THR A 55 -19.10 -9.57 3.56
CA THR A 55 -17.82 -10.31 3.35
C THR A 55 -16.75 -9.49 2.63
N MET A 56 -17.12 -8.29 2.21
CA MET A 56 -16.27 -7.38 1.45
C MET A 56 -15.60 -6.34 2.37
N PRO A 57 -14.55 -5.67 1.92
CA PRO A 57 -13.96 -4.57 2.64
C PRO A 57 -14.98 -3.49 3.02
N HIS A 58 -14.85 -3.00 4.24
CA HIS A 58 -15.70 -1.94 4.79
C HIS A 58 -15.08 -0.56 4.57
N VAL A 59 -15.86 0.47 4.72
CA VAL A 59 -15.41 1.86 4.60
C VAL A 59 -15.42 2.58 5.94
N LEU A 60 -14.39 3.40 6.16
CA LEU A 60 -14.31 4.36 7.26
C LEU A 60 -14.54 5.76 6.68
N VAL A 61 -15.71 6.31 6.91
CA VAL A 61 -16.12 7.63 6.38
C VAL A 61 -15.90 8.69 7.43
N ARG A 62 -15.15 9.76 7.08
CA ARG A 62 -15.05 10.96 7.91
C ARG A 62 -16.26 11.84 7.64
N GLU A 63 -17.07 12.07 8.67
CA GLU A 63 -18.24 12.91 8.60
C GLU A 63 -17.88 14.41 8.66
N ALA A 64 -18.81 15.28 8.30
CA ALA A 64 -18.60 16.72 8.27
C ALA A 64 -18.31 17.34 9.67
N ASP A 65 -18.78 16.70 10.74
CA ASP A 65 -18.54 17.10 12.13
C ASP A 65 -17.18 16.62 12.67
N GLY A 66 -16.40 15.88 11.85
CA GLY A 66 -15.10 15.33 12.22
C GLY A 66 -15.13 13.96 12.87
N THR A 67 -16.31 13.38 13.09
CA THR A 67 -16.46 12.00 13.54
C THR A 67 -16.21 11.01 12.42
N PHE A 68 -16.08 9.72 12.75
CA PHE A 68 -15.87 8.65 11.78
C PHE A 68 -16.96 7.59 11.91
N THR A 69 -17.51 7.21 10.76
CA THR A 69 -18.48 6.10 10.67
C THR A 69 -17.81 4.92 9.95
N PHE A 70 -17.74 3.77 10.64
CA PHE A 70 -17.30 2.50 10.03
C PHE A 70 -18.53 1.70 9.63
N LYS A 71 -18.64 1.35 8.34
CA LYS A 71 -19.79 0.65 7.79
C LYS A 71 -19.43 -0.25 6.60
N GLU A 72 -20.32 -1.16 6.25
CA GLU A 72 -20.27 -1.91 5.01
C GLU A 72 -20.25 -0.96 3.80
N ALA A 73 -19.42 -1.26 2.81
CA ALA A 73 -19.47 -0.56 1.53
C ALA A 73 -20.62 -1.13 0.67
N GLU A 74 -21.26 -0.28 -0.10
CA GLU A 74 -22.30 -0.68 -1.06
C GLU A 74 -21.62 -1.01 -2.39
N TRP A 75 -21.55 -2.30 -2.71
CA TRP A 75 -20.98 -2.79 -3.97
C TRP A 75 -22.08 -2.90 -5.01
N GLU A 76 -21.78 -2.37 -6.20
CA GLU A 76 -22.72 -2.37 -7.32
C GLU A 76 -23.13 -3.78 -7.76
N ALA A 77 -24.35 -3.88 -8.31
CA ALA A 77 -24.87 -5.11 -8.84
C ALA A 77 -24.43 -5.31 -10.28
N ARG A 78 -24.34 -6.58 -10.73
CA ARG A 78 -24.24 -6.93 -12.15
C ARG A 78 -25.53 -6.55 -12.86
N GLU A 79 -25.42 -5.70 -13.86
CA GLU A 79 -26.59 -5.21 -14.62
C GLU A 79 -26.77 -5.86 -15.98
N ALA A 80 -25.72 -6.49 -16.52
CA ALA A 80 -25.76 -7.10 -17.87
C ALA A 80 -25.02 -8.45 -17.92
N GLY A 81 -25.39 -9.29 -18.86
CA GLY A 81 -24.63 -10.49 -19.21
C GLY A 81 -24.92 -11.73 -18.36
N ASP A 82 -24.02 -12.66 -18.43
CA ASP A 82 -24.02 -13.94 -17.72
C ASP A 82 -22.61 -14.34 -17.27
N GLU A 83 -22.39 -15.62 -16.94
CA GLU A 83 -21.08 -16.09 -16.48
C GLU A 83 -19.98 -16.04 -17.55
N ASP A 84 -20.36 -16.06 -18.81
CA ASP A 84 -19.42 -16.05 -19.95
C ASP A 84 -19.07 -14.61 -20.37
N SER A 85 -20.09 -13.73 -20.44
CA SER A 85 -19.94 -12.35 -20.93
C SER A 85 -19.65 -11.30 -19.87
N ASN A 86 -19.95 -11.58 -18.60
CA ASN A 86 -19.68 -10.70 -17.46
C ASN A 86 -19.44 -11.58 -16.22
N PRO A 87 -18.30 -12.29 -16.13
CA PRO A 87 -18.04 -13.28 -15.09
C PRO A 87 -17.98 -12.66 -13.69
N LEU A 88 -18.05 -13.53 -12.68
CA LEU A 88 -17.75 -13.13 -11.30
C LEU A 88 -16.28 -12.69 -11.20
N PRO A 89 -15.97 -11.63 -10.45
CA PRO A 89 -14.58 -11.25 -10.15
C PRO A 89 -13.81 -12.39 -9.49
N SER A 90 -12.54 -12.55 -9.84
CA SER A 90 -11.69 -13.67 -9.37
C SER A 90 -11.45 -13.69 -7.86
N PHE A 91 -11.77 -12.63 -7.12
CA PHE A 91 -11.70 -12.62 -5.65
C PHE A 91 -12.90 -13.32 -4.98
N ILE A 92 -13.97 -13.62 -5.71
CA ILE A 92 -15.13 -14.33 -5.13
C ILE A 92 -14.68 -15.73 -4.69
N ASP A 93 -15.06 -16.09 -3.45
CA ASP A 93 -14.66 -17.32 -2.76
C ASP A 93 -13.13 -17.43 -2.47
N ASN A 94 -12.37 -16.35 -2.64
CA ASN A 94 -10.95 -16.26 -2.35
C ASN A 94 -10.64 -15.13 -1.36
N THR A 95 -9.45 -15.17 -0.77
CA THR A 95 -8.98 -14.12 0.14
C THR A 95 -8.47 -12.90 -0.62
N ILE A 96 -8.91 -11.71 -0.23
CA ILE A 96 -8.33 -10.44 -0.67
C ILE A 96 -7.08 -10.20 0.18
N ASN A 97 -5.90 -10.19 -0.47
CA ASN A 97 -4.60 -10.04 0.20
C ASN A 97 -4.18 -8.57 0.33
N ASP A 98 -4.59 -7.72 -0.61
CA ASP A 98 -4.25 -6.29 -0.59
C ASP A 98 -5.34 -5.45 -1.26
N ILE A 99 -5.44 -4.19 -0.84
CA ILE A 99 -6.34 -3.18 -1.38
C ILE A 99 -5.48 -1.97 -1.74
N PHE A 100 -5.57 -1.51 -2.98
CA PHE A 100 -4.75 -0.41 -3.47
C PHE A 100 -5.54 0.48 -4.43
N TYR A 101 -4.99 1.67 -4.70
CA TYR A 101 -5.52 2.59 -5.70
C TYR A 101 -4.49 2.79 -6.80
N HIS A 102 -4.91 2.64 -8.05
CA HIS A 102 -4.04 2.85 -9.20
C HIS A 102 -4.83 3.39 -10.39
N ARG A 103 -4.36 4.48 -10.98
CA ARG A 103 -4.90 5.09 -12.20
C ARG A 103 -6.42 5.16 -12.21
N ASN A 104 -6.99 5.82 -11.21
CA ASN A 104 -8.42 6.06 -11.05
C ASN A 104 -9.28 4.78 -10.92
N ARG A 105 -8.71 3.70 -10.39
CA ARG A 105 -9.37 2.42 -10.10
C ARG A 105 -9.01 1.96 -8.69
N LEU A 106 -9.98 1.40 -7.98
CA LEU A 106 -9.72 0.61 -6.78
C LEU A 106 -9.28 -0.79 -7.21
N GLY A 107 -8.27 -1.34 -6.59
CA GLY A 107 -7.73 -2.64 -6.93
C GLY A 107 -7.66 -3.60 -5.76
N PHE A 108 -7.82 -4.88 -6.04
CA PHE A 108 -7.63 -5.99 -5.11
C PHE A 108 -6.59 -6.96 -5.66
N LEU A 109 -5.85 -7.57 -4.74
CA LEU A 109 -5.06 -8.76 -5.03
C LEU A 109 -5.74 -9.98 -4.40
N SER A 110 -5.93 -11.02 -5.19
CA SER A 110 -6.52 -12.26 -4.72
C SER A 110 -5.95 -13.46 -5.48
N GLY A 111 -5.34 -14.40 -4.75
CA GLY A 111 -4.60 -15.48 -5.38
C GLY A 111 -3.51 -14.96 -6.33
N GLU A 112 -3.55 -15.37 -7.58
CA GLU A 112 -2.63 -14.92 -8.64
C GLU A 112 -3.19 -13.73 -9.45
N ASN A 113 -4.37 -13.20 -9.06
CA ASN A 113 -5.07 -12.17 -9.82
C ASN A 113 -4.86 -10.77 -9.25
N VAL A 114 -4.78 -9.81 -10.16
CA VAL A 114 -4.97 -8.39 -9.92
C VAL A 114 -6.30 -7.97 -10.53
N ILE A 115 -7.19 -7.47 -9.68
CA ILE A 115 -8.57 -7.14 -10.05
C ILE A 115 -8.79 -5.65 -9.79
N LEU A 116 -9.17 -4.90 -10.82
CA LEU A 116 -9.41 -3.46 -10.76
C LEU A 116 -10.88 -3.17 -11.07
N THR A 117 -11.47 -2.23 -10.34
CA THR A 117 -12.82 -1.73 -10.60
C THR A 117 -12.94 -1.02 -11.93
N ARG A 118 -14.15 -0.66 -12.30
CA ARG A 118 -14.37 0.32 -13.39
C ARG A 118 -13.64 1.63 -13.07
N SER A 119 -13.21 2.30 -14.14
CA SER A 119 -12.53 3.60 -14.00
C SER A 119 -13.49 4.65 -13.45
N ALA A 120 -13.07 5.36 -12.39
CA ALA A 120 -13.85 6.36 -11.66
C ALA A 120 -15.11 5.81 -10.95
N ASP A 121 -15.28 4.50 -10.86
CA ASP A 121 -16.39 3.84 -10.20
C ASP A 121 -15.84 2.75 -9.27
N PHE A 122 -15.49 3.12 -8.04
CA PHE A 122 -14.65 2.35 -7.13
C PHE A 122 -15.34 1.16 -6.44
N PHE A 123 -16.66 1.05 -6.56
CA PHE A 123 -17.43 -0.03 -5.95
C PHE A 123 -18.05 -0.97 -6.99
N ASN A 124 -17.60 -0.88 -8.25
CA ASN A 124 -18.16 -1.62 -9.38
C ASN A 124 -17.10 -2.50 -10.05
N PHE A 125 -17.29 -3.82 -9.98
CA PHE A 125 -16.44 -4.84 -10.62
C PHE A 125 -17.11 -5.51 -11.81
N TRP A 126 -18.18 -4.90 -12.37
CA TRP A 126 -18.96 -5.50 -13.45
C TRP A 126 -18.75 -4.75 -14.76
N MET A 127 -18.78 -5.50 -15.85
CA MET A 127 -18.79 -4.92 -17.20
C MET A 127 -20.09 -4.17 -17.45
N ALA A 128 -20.00 -3.05 -18.17
CA ALA A 128 -21.15 -2.22 -18.48
C ALA A 128 -22.10 -2.90 -19.49
N SER A 129 -21.56 -3.70 -20.38
CA SER A 129 -22.31 -4.36 -21.45
C SER A 129 -21.75 -5.76 -21.69
N ALA A 130 -22.63 -6.69 -22.04
CA ALA A 130 -22.24 -8.02 -22.49
C ALA A 130 -21.84 -8.07 -23.97
N MET A 131 -22.12 -6.99 -24.71
CA MET A 131 -21.89 -6.94 -26.15
C MET A 131 -20.53 -6.37 -26.52
N GLU A 132 -20.02 -5.44 -25.75
CA GLU A 132 -18.79 -4.69 -26.04
C GLU A 132 -18.01 -4.37 -24.77
N VAL A 133 -16.71 -4.67 -24.78
CA VAL A 133 -15.79 -4.27 -23.72
C VAL A 133 -15.49 -2.79 -23.87
N GLN A 134 -15.85 -2.01 -22.85
CA GLN A 134 -15.59 -0.57 -22.77
C GLN A 134 -14.22 -0.30 -22.14
N ASP A 135 -13.61 0.82 -22.45
CA ASP A 135 -12.31 1.23 -21.88
C ASP A 135 -12.38 1.47 -20.36
N THR A 136 -13.58 1.77 -19.86
CA THR A 136 -13.86 1.98 -18.44
C THR A 136 -14.12 0.68 -17.67
N ASP A 137 -14.36 -0.43 -18.32
CA ASP A 137 -14.72 -1.70 -17.68
C ASP A 137 -13.64 -2.22 -16.72
N PRO A 138 -14.00 -3.12 -15.80
CA PRO A 138 -13.06 -3.73 -14.86
C PRO A 138 -11.93 -4.48 -15.56
N ILE A 139 -10.84 -4.66 -14.86
CA ILE A 139 -9.68 -5.44 -15.30
C ILE A 139 -9.49 -6.58 -14.32
N ASP A 140 -9.41 -7.81 -14.80
CA ASP A 140 -9.12 -9.01 -14.00
C ASP A 140 -8.11 -9.86 -14.74
N LEU A 141 -6.87 -9.87 -14.26
CA LEU A 141 -5.74 -10.51 -14.92
C LEU A 141 -4.98 -11.37 -13.92
N ALA A 142 -4.61 -12.57 -14.36
CA ALA A 142 -3.76 -13.47 -13.59
C ALA A 142 -2.31 -13.37 -14.04
N VAL A 143 -1.37 -13.38 -13.07
CA VAL A 143 0.06 -13.52 -13.38
C VAL A 143 0.33 -14.94 -13.90
N SER A 144 1.34 -15.04 -14.76
CA SER A 144 1.79 -16.32 -15.30
C SER A 144 3.24 -16.55 -14.92
N ASP A 145 3.47 -17.58 -14.12
CA ASP A 145 4.80 -18.06 -13.76
C ASP A 145 4.84 -19.59 -13.80
N ASN A 146 6.04 -20.16 -13.76
CA ASN A 146 6.26 -21.61 -13.65
C ASN A 146 5.94 -22.17 -12.24
N LYS A 147 5.69 -21.30 -11.29
CA LYS A 147 5.32 -21.59 -9.89
C LYS A 147 4.05 -20.84 -9.53
N ILE A 148 3.36 -21.33 -8.52
CA ILE A 148 2.21 -20.60 -7.93
C ILE A 148 2.72 -19.26 -7.37
N ALA A 149 2.20 -18.17 -7.90
CA ALA A 149 2.62 -16.81 -7.59
C ALA A 149 1.51 -15.99 -6.92
N THR A 150 1.08 -16.41 -5.73
CA THR A 150 0.11 -15.64 -4.95
C THR A 150 0.62 -14.22 -4.72
N LEU A 151 -0.19 -13.23 -5.09
CA LEU A 151 0.11 -11.81 -4.96
C LEU A 151 -0.30 -11.30 -3.57
N TYR A 152 0.59 -10.56 -2.91
CA TYR A 152 0.37 -10.06 -1.56
C TYR A 152 0.41 -8.54 -1.44
N HIS A 153 1.20 -7.86 -2.27
CA HIS A 153 1.33 -6.40 -2.20
C HIS A 153 1.37 -5.79 -3.59
N ALA A 154 0.78 -4.60 -3.72
CA ALA A 154 0.79 -3.81 -4.93
C ALA A 154 1.33 -2.40 -4.64
N VAL A 155 2.35 -1.97 -5.38
CA VAL A 155 2.97 -0.65 -5.18
C VAL A 155 3.04 0.09 -6.51
N PRO A 156 2.41 1.26 -6.63
CA PRO A 156 2.58 2.13 -7.79
C PRO A 156 4.05 2.55 -7.94
N PHE A 157 4.59 2.40 -9.12
CA PHE A 157 5.97 2.73 -9.42
C PHE A 157 6.09 3.31 -10.82
N ASP A 158 6.41 4.60 -10.91
CA ASP A 158 6.40 5.34 -12.17
C ASP A 158 5.06 5.20 -12.91
N ALA A 159 5.07 4.69 -14.12
CA ALA A 159 3.86 4.45 -14.91
C ALA A 159 3.24 3.06 -14.73
N GLU A 160 3.82 2.21 -13.89
CA GLU A 160 3.47 0.81 -13.70
C GLU A 160 2.92 0.53 -12.30
N LEU A 161 2.32 -0.63 -12.12
CA LEU A 161 2.01 -1.19 -10.81
C LEU A 161 2.88 -2.42 -10.60
N ILE A 162 3.76 -2.37 -9.60
CA ILE A 162 4.60 -3.52 -9.24
C ILE A 162 3.84 -4.38 -8.25
N LEU A 163 3.74 -5.66 -8.58
CA LEU A 163 3.03 -6.68 -7.81
C LEU A 163 4.07 -7.60 -7.18
N PHE A 164 3.92 -7.84 -5.89
CA PHE A 164 4.84 -8.66 -5.11
C PHE A 164 4.18 -9.99 -4.74
N SER A 165 4.79 -11.07 -5.16
CA SER A 165 4.57 -12.39 -4.59
C SER A 165 5.67 -12.71 -3.56
N LYS A 166 5.60 -13.87 -2.93
CA LYS A 166 6.62 -14.30 -1.98
C LYS A 166 8.02 -14.38 -2.58
N ASP A 167 8.16 -14.78 -3.85
CA ASP A 167 9.44 -15.14 -4.47
C ASP A 167 9.73 -14.38 -5.77
N ALA A 168 8.77 -13.56 -6.26
CA ALA A 168 8.90 -12.85 -7.53
C ALA A 168 8.12 -11.53 -7.53
N GLN A 169 8.53 -10.61 -8.39
CA GLN A 169 7.87 -9.35 -8.65
C GLN A 169 7.41 -9.31 -10.11
N PHE A 170 6.19 -8.82 -10.34
CA PHE A 170 5.57 -8.65 -11.65
C PHE A 170 5.22 -7.19 -11.87
N ALA A 171 4.91 -6.81 -13.11
CA ALA A 171 4.45 -5.48 -13.41
C ALA A 171 3.14 -5.52 -14.21
N LEU A 172 2.13 -4.78 -13.76
CA LEU A 172 0.96 -4.45 -14.55
C LEU A 172 1.28 -3.20 -15.36
N ARG A 173 1.15 -3.33 -16.68
CA ARG A 173 1.46 -2.29 -17.67
C ARG A 173 0.29 -2.01 -18.59
N SER A 174 0.35 -0.87 -19.22
CA SER A 174 -0.45 -0.51 -20.40
C SER A 174 0.33 0.46 -21.26
N ASP A 175 0.16 0.41 -22.56
CA ASP A 175 0.92 1.27 -23.48
C ASP A 175 0.54 2.75 -23.35
N ASN A 176 -0.73 3.04 -23.07
CA ASN A 176 -1.24 4.41 -22.93
C ASN A 176 -2.14 4.53 -21.68
N VAL A 177 -3.44 4.33 -21.89
CA VAL A 177 -4.46 4.37 -20.83
C VAL A 177 -4.68 2.96 -20.32
N LEU A 178 -4.86 2.81 -19.00
CA LEU A 178 -5.14 1.52 -18.41
C LEU A 178 -6.58 1.10 -18.69
N THR A 179 -6.74 0.31 -19.74
CA THR A 179 -8.03 -0.25 -20.18
C THR A 179 -8.01 -1.78 -20.14
N PRO A 180 -9.16 -2.45 -20.10
CA PRO A 180 -9.20 -3.93 -20.17
C PRO A 180 -8.55 -4.52 -21.43
N LYS A 181 -8.51 -3.75 -22.52
CA LYS A 181 -7.94 -4.19 -23.79
C LYS A 181 -6.43 -4.05 -23.86
N ASP A 182 -5.88 -3.03 -23.18
CA ASP A 182 -4.45 -2.68 -23.27
C ASP A 182 -3.66 -3.10 -22.02
N ALA A 183 -4.35 -3.46 -20.92
CA ALA A 183 -3.71 -3.93 -19.71
C ALA A 183 -3.08 -5.31 -19.91
N TYR A 184 -1.83 -5.45 -19.49
CA TYR A 184 -1.15 -6.74 -19.50
C TYR A 184 -0.20 -6.89 -18.32
N LEU A 185 0.01 -8.13 -17.92
CA LEU A 185 0.99 -8.50 -16.92
C LEU A 185 2.27 -8.98 -17.60
N THR A 186 3.40 -8.47 -17.13
CA THR A 186 4.69 -8.94 -17.61
C THR A 186 5.01 -10.30 -16.98
N PRO A 187 5.89 -11.11 -17.62
CA PRO A 187 6.63 -12.14 -16.90
C PRO A 187 7.33 -11.54 -15.68
N PRO A 188 7.82 -12.36 -14.72
CA PRO A 188 8.51 -11.83 -13.55
C PRO A 188 9.63 -10.85 -13.96
N VAL A 189 9.56 -9.62 -13.43
CA VAL A 189 10.60 -8.59 -13.69
C VAL A 189 11.83 -8.80 -12.82
N THR A 190 11.64 -9.40 -11.65
CA THR A 190 12.69 -9.83 -10.72
C THR A 190 12.26 -11.05 -9.92
N HIS A 191 13.23 -11.79 -9.37
CA HIS A 191 13.02 -12.99 -8.56
C HIS A 191 13.68 -12.83 -7.18
N PHE A 192 13.14 -11.93 -6.36
CA PHE A 192 13.61 -11.73 -5.00
C PHE A 192 12.54 -12.12 -4.00
N GLY A 193 12.95 -12.70 -2.88
CA GLY A 193 12.05 -12.97 -1.77
C GLY A 193 11.47 -11.67 -1.21
N CYS A 194 10.17 -11.70 -0.86
CA CYS A 194 9.48 -10.59 -0.23
C CYS A 194 8.80 -11.06 1.06
N SER A 195 9.02 -10.35 2.16
CA SER A 195 8.30 -10.60 3.41
C SER A 195 6.82 -10.25 3.25
N LEU A 196 5.96 -11.10 3.80
CA LEU A 196 4.51 -10.90 3.79
C LEU A 196 4.01 -10.03 4.95
N LYS A 197 4.87 -9.75 5.94
CA LYS A 197 4.52 -8.96 7.13
C LYS A 197 4.54 -7.46 6.87
N ALA A 198 5.57 -7.00 6.16
CA ALA A 198 5.76 -5.58 5.88
C ALA A 198 5.41 -5.26 4.43
N THR A 199 4.47 -4.37 4.24
CA THR A 199 4.11 -3.86 2.91
C THR A 199 5.30 -3.11 2.30
N PRO A 200 5.71 -3.42 1.06
CA PRO A 200 6.69 -2.64 0.34
C PRO A 200 6.25 -1.17 0.19
N VAL A 201 7.19 -0.25 0.25
CA VAL A 201 6.88 1.18 0.21
C VAL A 201 7.66 1.90 -0.88
N ASN A 202 7.01 2.87 -1.51
CA ASN A 202 7.68 3.80 -2.41
C ASN A 202 8.27 4.95 -1.58
N ALA A 203 9.56 5.24 -1.78
CA ALA A 203 10.21 6.40 -1.20
C ALA A 203 11.05 7.11 -2.28
N GLY A 204 10.50 8.19 -2.80
CA GLY A 204 11.09 8.94 -3.89
C GLY A 204 11.08 8.16 -5.22
N ARG A 205 12.25 7.67 -5.62
CA ARG A 205 12.46 7.01 -6.93
C ARG A 205 12.47 5.49 -6.86
N ASN A 206 12.50 4.93 -5.67
CA ASN A 206 12.74 3.52 -5.45
C ASN A 206 11.64 2.91 -4.58
N ILE A 207 11.41 1.60 -4.74
CA ILE A 207 10.58 0.83 -3.83
C ILE A 207 11.50 0.08 -2.86
N TYR A 208 11.13 0.09 -1.59
CA TYR A 208 11.83 -0.64 -0.54
C TYR A 208 10.97 -1.76 -0.01
N PHE A 209 11.54 -2.96 0.04
CA PHE A 209 10.86 -4.14 0.56
C PHE A 209 11.83 -5.03 1.34
N LEU A 210 11.26 -5.94 2.10
CA LEU A 210 11.99 -6.81 3.00
C LEU A 210 12.00 -8.25 2.50
N ALA A 211 13.10 -8.93 2.78
CA ALA A 211 13.20 -10.38 2.69
C ALA A 211 13.71 -10.92 4.03
N GLU A 212 13.09 -11.97 4.53
CA GLU A 212 13.52 -12.62 5.76
C GLU A 212 14.72 -13.53 5.50
N ARG A 213 15.75 -13.42 6.34
CA ARG A 213 16.95 -14.24 6.25
C ARG A 213 17.35 -14.74 7.63
N SER A 214 16.91 -15.96 7.98
CA SER A 214 17.20 -16.57 9.27
C SER A 214 16.73 -15.68 10.44
N GLU A 215 17.63 -15.11 11.23
CA GLU A 215 17.35 -14.29 12.40
C GLU A 215 17.28 -12.79 12.06
N PHE A 216 17.65 -12.39 10.85
CA PHE A 216 17.72 -11.00 10.43
C PHE A 216 16.94 -10.76 9.13
N SER A 217 16.48 -9.53 8.97
CA SER A 217 15.82 -9.07 7.75
C SER A 217 16.82 -8.43 6.78
N THR A 218 16.63 -8.70 5.50
CA THR A 218 17.33 -8.02 4.42
C THR A 218 16.39 -6.96 3.83
N VAL A 219 16.88 -5.75 3.64
CA VAL A 219 16.15 -4.67 2.98
C VAL A 219 16.65 -4.54 1.55
N ARG A 220 15.74 -4.60 0.60
CA ARG A 220 16.03 -4.41 -0.82
C ARG A 220 15.47 -3.10 -1.34
N GLU A 221 16.27 -2.44 -2.13
CA GLU A 221 15.93 -1.25 -2.88
C GLU A 221 15.73 -1.62 -4.34
N PHE A 222 14.47 -1.54 -4.79
CA PHE A 222 14.07 -1.85 -6.15
C PHE A 222 14.09 -0.58 -7.00
N PHE A 223 14.70 -0.62 -8.16
CA PHE A 223 14.92 0.53 -9.03
C PHE A 223 14.94 0.12 -10.52
N VAL A 224 14.84 1.13 -11.39
CA VAL A 224 15.06 0.96 -12.83
C VAL A 224 16.57 1.02 -13.11
N ALA A 225 17.09 0.03 -13.79
CA ALA A 225 18.50 -0.03 -14.13
C ALA A 225 18.90 1.12 -15.09
N ALA A 226 20.05 1.75 -14.84
CA ALA A 226 20.47 2.94 -15.57
C ALA A 226 20.81 2.68 -17.06
N ASP A 227 21.17 1.45 -17.39
CA ASP A 227 21.58 1.04 -18.73
C ASP A 227 20.41 0.57 -19.61
N ASN A 228 19.28 0.26 -19.01
CA ASN A 228 18.06 -0.15 -19.71
C ASN A 228 16.81 0.22 -18.89
N THR A 229 16.01 1.14 -19.40
CA THR A 229 14.79 1.61 -18.75
C THR A 229 13.72 0.52 -18.52
N ASP A 230 13.80 -0.57 -19.28
CA ASP A 230 12.91 -1.73 -19.12
C ASP A 230 13.43 -2.76 -18.12
N SER A 231 14.72 -2.68 -17.76
CA SER A 231 15.32 -3.59 -16.78
C SER A 231 15.17 -3.05 -15.36
N LYS A 232 14.71 -3.92 -14.48
CA LYS A 232 14.55 -3.64 -13.06
C LYS A 232 15.47 -4.55 -12.24
N ASP A 233 15.97 -4.06 -11.14
CA ASP A 233 16.80 -4.81 -10.21
C ASP A 233 16.50 -4.39 -8.77
N ALA A 234 16.97 -5.17 -7.79
CA ALA A 234 16.78 -4.87 -6.38
C ALA A 234 18.07 -5.11 -5.58
N GLN A 235 18.73 -4.02 -5.24
CA GLN A 235 19.97 -4.04 -4.47
C GLN A 235 19.70 -4.32 -2.98
N ASP A 236 20.51 -5.17 -2.35
CA ASP A 236 20.52 -5.35 -0.89
C ASP A 236 21.27 -4.19 -0.22
N ILE A 237 20.53 -3.32 0.47
CA ILE A 237 21.07 -2.17 1.21
C ILE A 237 21.50 -2.52 2.63
N THR A 238 21.29 -3.76 3.07
CA THR A 238 21.75 -4.30 4.36
C THR A 238 23.00 -5.17 4.23
N SER A 239 23.54 -5.36 3.02
CA SER A 239 24.65 -6.27 2.73
C SER A 239 25.91 -6.01 3.56
N HIS A 240 26.17 -4.77 3.94
CA HIS A 240 27.30 -4.35 4.78
C HIS A 240 27.01 -4.45 6.28
N VAL A 241 25.76 -4.65 6.68
CA VAL A 241 25.31 -4.82 8.06
C VAL A 241 24.31 -5.99 8.19
N PRO A 242 24.68 -7.20 7.80
CA PRO A 242 23.77 -8.32 7.59
C PRO A 242 23.08 -8.84 8.87
N SER A 243 23.60 -8.47 10.03
CA SER A 243 23.08 -8.84 11.36
C SER A 243 22.56 -7.63 12.15
N TYR A 244 22.09 -6.60 11.45
CA TYR A 244 21.70 -5.36 12.11
C TYR A 244 20.18 -5.26 12.35
N LEU A 245 19.36 -5.53 11.32
CA LEU A 245 17.91 -5.45 11.43
C LEU A 245 17.34 -6.83 11.83
N PRO A 246 16.80 -6.99 13.04
CA PRO A 246 16.20 -8.24 13.47
C PRO A 246 15.03 -8.67 12.58
N ASN A 247 14.77 -9.97 12.51
CA ASN A 247 13.65 -10.52 11.76
C ASN A 247 12.30 -10.14 12.37
N GLY A 248 11.21 -10.32 11.61
CA GLY A 248 9.87 -9.97 12.05
C GLY A 248 9.52 -8.49 11.84
N THR A 249 10.23 -7.80 10.95
CA THR A 249 9.85 -6.42 10.58
C THR A 249 8.45 -6.41 9.98
N TYR A 250 7.55 -5.59 10.57
CA TYR A 250 6.14 -5.49 10.20
C TYR A 250 5.73 -4.14 9.62
N LYS A 251 6.58 -3.12 9.77
CA LYS A 251 6.28 -1.77 9.29
C LYS A 251 7.52 -1.11 8.71
N ILE A 252 7.33 -0.48 7.54
CA ILE A 252 8.27 0.49 6.96
C ILE A 252 7.54 1.83 6.94
N ALA A 253 8.13 2.86 7.54
CA ALA A 253 7.63 4.23 7.48
C ALA A 253 8.59 5.08 6.63
N PRO A 254 8.22 5.43 5.38
CA PRO A 254 9.07 6.20 4.49
C PRO A 254 8.85 7.70 4.62
N SER A 255 9.91 8.50 4.44
CA SER A 255 9.83 9.91 4.12
C SER A 255 10.75 10.21 2.95
N SER A 256 10.16 10.58 1.80
CA SER A 256 10.91 11.01 0.63
C SER A 256 11.45 12.44 0.76
N VAL A 257 10.83 13.26 1.62
CA VAL A 257 11.29 14.62 1.91
C VAL A 257 12.58 14.57 2.71
N GLU A 258 12.62 13.74 3.75
CA GLU A 258 13.76 13.60 4.65
C GLU A 258 14.78 12.56 4.16
N ASN A 259 14.48 11.82 3.09
CA ASN A 259 15.29 10.72 2.60
C ASN A 259 15.61 9.70 3.71
N ILE A 260 14.56 9.25 4.38
CA ILE A 260 14.65 8.37 5.54
C ILE A 260 13.63 7.24 5.45
N LEU A 261 14.03 6.07 5.90
CA LEU A 261 13.13 4.92 6.12
C LEU A 261 13.28 4.48 7.57
N MET A 262 12.16 4.22 8.21
CA MET A 262 12.11 3.68 9.55
C MET A 262 11.46 2.32 9.56
N PHE A 263 12.07 1.38 10.26
CA PHE A 263 11.64 -0.01 10.33
C PHE A 263 11.27 -0.36 11.77
N LEU A 264 10.09 -0.93 11.95
CA LEU A 264 9.63 -1.50 13.22
C LEU A 264 9.62 -3.02 13.11
N THR A 265 10.15 -3.70 14.12
CA THR A 265 10.32 -5.15 14.12
C THR A 265 9.86 -5.78 15.45
N GLU A 266 9.25 -6.96 15.38
CA GLU A 266 8.91 -7.79 16.56
C GLU A 266 10.16 -8.27 17.30
N GLY A 267 11.33 -8.29 16.64
CA GLY A 267 12.59 -8.72 17.23
C GLY A 267 13.23 -7.70 18.19
N ASP A 268 12.78 -6.42 18.14
CA ASP A 268 13.21 -5.33 19.04
C ASP A 268 12.11 -4.26 19.04
N GLU A 269 11.14 -4.43 19.96
CA GLU A 269 9.93 -3.60 19.99
C GLU A 269 10.15 -2.21 20.60
N GLU A 270 11.29 -1.98 21.28
CA GLU A 270 11.61 -0.70 21.92
C GLU A 270 12.45 0.22 21.02
N SER A 271 12.83 -0.25 19.85
CA SER A 271 13.71 0.48 18.94
C SER A 271 13.13 0.63 17.54
N MET A 272 13.48 1.71 16.88
CA MET A 272 13.31 1.90 15.44
C MET A 272 14.65 1.78 14.75
N TYR A 273 14.69 1.01 13.66
CA TYR A 273 15.85 0.92 12.79
C TYR A 273 15.71 1.92 11.66
N VAL A 274 16.70 2.76 11.50
CA VAL A 274 16.63 3.94 10.64
C VAL A 274 17.67 3.83 9.54
N TYR A 275 17.22 3.95 8.30
CA TYR A 275 18.08 4.08 7.13
C TYR A 275 17.93 5.48 6.55
N LYS A 276 19.00 6.27 6.59
CA LYS A 276 19.06 7.62 5.99
C LYS A 276 19.98 7.61 4.80
N TYR A 277 19.55 8.24 3.70
CA TYR A 277 20.29 8.24 2.45
C TYR A 277 20.32 9.62 1.80
N LEU A 278 21.30 9.83 0.93
CA LEU A 278 21.44 11.05 0.13
C LEU A 278 21.76 10.68 -1.31
N PHE A 279 20.91 11.13 -2.23
CA PHE A 279 21.15 11.06 -3.66
C PHE A 279 21.47 12.47 -4.19
N ILE A 280 22.52 12.59 -5.00
CA ILE A 280 22.84 13.78 -5.79
C ILE A 280 23.02 13.31 -7.24
N ASP A 281 22.32 13.95 -8.18
CA ASP A 281 22.35 13.60 -9.61
C ASP A 281 22.09 12.11 -9.87
N SER A 282 21.14 11.53 -9.17
CA SER A 282 20.77 10.10 -9.24
C SER A 282 21.83 9.10 -8.72
N VAL A 283 22.94 9.59 -8.17
CA VAL A 283 23.98 8.78 -7.54
C VAL A 283 23.85 8.85 -6.03
N ARG A 284 23.83 7.69 -5.36
CA ARG A 284 23.85 7.62 -3.91
C ARG A 284 25.22 8.06 -3.40
N GLN A 285 25.27 9.22 -2.75
CA GLN A 285 26.50 9.78 -2.19
C GLN A 285 26.75 9.26 -0.78
N GLN A 286 25.70 9.06 -0.01
CA GLN A 286 25.79 8.59 1.38
C GLN A 286 24.57 7.74 1.74
N ALA A 287 24.81 6.75 2.58
CA ALA A 287 23.77 5.99 3.26
C ALA A 287 24.28 5.50 4.60
N SER A 288 23.43 5.51 5.60
CA SER A 288 23.78 5.07 6.95
C SER A 288 22.60 4.37 7.62
N TRP A 289 22.93 3.41 8.47
CA TRP A 289 22.00 2.76 9.37
C TRP A 289 22.22 3.27 10.79
N SER A 290 21.15 3.51 11.53
CA SER A 290 21.17 3.83 12.94
C SER A 290 19.99 3.17 13.65
N ARG A 291 20.09 3.01 14.97
CA ARG A 291 19.02 2.50 15.83
C ARG A 291 18.64 3.57 16.81
N TRP A 292 17.36 3.86 16.90
CA TRP A 292 16.79 4.81 17.86
C TRP A 292 16.01 4.03 18.89
N SER A 293 16.49 4.04 20.13
CA SER A 293 15.79 3.44 21.26
C SER A 293 14.98 4.51 21.98
N LEU A 294 13.68 4.28 22.11
CA LEU A 294 12.76 5.26 22.70
C LEU A 294 12.40 4.97 24.16
N GLY A 295 12.88 3.85 24.71
CA GLY A 295 12.62 3.46 26.11
C GLY A 295 11.16 3.12 26.38
N GLY A 296 10.50 2.42 25.46
CA GLY A 296 9.15 1.89 25.57
C GLY A 296 8.73 1.17 24.30
N THR A 297 7.75 0.30 24.37
CA THR A 297 7.25 -0.48 23.24
C THR A 297 6.63 0.43 22.18
N ILE A 298 7.08 0.30 20.94
CA ILE A 298 6.63 1.09 19.79
C ILE A 298 5.58 0.31 19.03
N TYR A 299 4.36 0.81 19.00
CA TYR A 299 3.22 0.19 18.32
C TYR A 299 3.03 0.65 16.88
N GLY A 300 3.56 1.80 16.52
CA GLY A 300 3.44 2.32 15.17
C GLY A 300 4.23 3.60 14.95
N ALA A 301 4.59 3.84 13.69
CA ALA A 301 5.23 5.07 13.26
C ALA A 301 4.77 5.44 11.85
N SER A 302 4.58 6.73 11.60
CA SER A 302 4.21 7.25 10.28
C SER A 302 4.66 8.70 10.13
N PHE A 303 5.10 9.04 8.92
CA PHE A 303 5.39 10.43 8.58
C PHE A 303 4.12 11.14 8.09
N ILE A 304 3.94 12.36 8.55
CA ILE A 304 2.98 13.33 8.03
C ILE A 304 3.79 14.60 7.76
N GLU A 305 3.94 14.94 6.49
CA GLU A 305 4.82 16.04 6.03
C GLU A 305 6.27 15.86 6.54
N ASP A 306 6.78 16.80 7.33
CA ASP A 306 8.13 16.84 7.91
C ASP A 306 8.22 16.27 9.33
N SER A 307 7.12 15.70 9.82
CA SER A 307 7.04 15.19 11.19
C SER A 307 6.79 13.70 11.23
N LEU A 308 7.54 13.00 12.08
CA LEU A 308 7.31 11.61 12.41
C LEU A 308 6.38 11.52 13.62
N TYR A 309 5.28 10.81 13.49
CA TYR A 309 4.38 10.49 14.58
C TYR A 309 4.61 9.06 15.01
N ILE A 310 4.73 8.84 16.31
CA ILE A 310 5.07 7.55 16.92
C ILE A 310 4.05 7.25 17.99
N VAL A 311 3.51 6.03 17.99
CA VAL A 311 2.70 5.51 19.09
C VAL A 311 3.60 4.65 19.95
N VAL A 312 3.88 5.09 21.16
CA VAL A 312 4.81 4.44 22.10
C VAL A 312 4.16 4.28 23.47
N GLU A 313 4.45 3.18 24.14
CA GLU A 313 4.00 2.93 25.51
C GLU A 313 4.91 3.64 26.51
N ARG A 314 4.29 4.38 27.44
CA ARG A 314 4.97 5.09 28.53
C ARG A 314 4.22 4.82 29.83
N ASN A 315 4.86 4.21 30.81
CA ASN A 315 4.26 3.99 32.13
C ASN A 315 2.82 3.43 32.07
N ASP A 316 2.61 2.34 31.34
CA ASP A 316 1.35 1.62 31.19
C ASP A 316 0.23 2.38 30.40
N TYR A 317 0.55 3.43 29.66
CA TYR A 317 -0.38 4.10 28.74
C TYR A 317 0.27 4.42 27.39
N LEU A 318 -0.55 4.53 26.35
CA LEU A 318 -0.08 4.86 25.02
C LEU A 318 0.04 6.37 24.82
N CYS A 319 1.21 6.80 24.36
CA CYS A 319 1.48 8.17 23.97
C CYS A 319 1.56 8.29 22.46
N LEU A 320 0.99 9.35 21.89
CA LEU A 320 1.28 9.80 20.55
C LEU A 320 2.35 10.89 20.63
N GLU A 321 3.56 10.55 20.23
CA GLU A 321 4.71 11.46 20.22
C GLU A 321 4.98 11.97 18.81
N ARG A 322 5.53 13.16 18.68
CA ARG A 322 5.92 13.78 17.42
C ARG A 322 7.39 14.18 17.44
N VAL A 323 8.12 13.78 16.41
CA VAL A 323 9.49 14.24 16.13
C VAL A 323 9.45 15.11 14.87
N SER A 324 9.85 16.37 14.99
CA SER A 324 9.96 17.28 13.85
C SER A 324 11.35 17.20 13.24
N PHE A 325 11.40 17.14 11.91
CA PHE A 325 12.66 17.16 11.13
C PHE A 325 12.92 18.53 10.49
N THR A 326 12.32 19.58 11.03
CA THR A 326 12.53 20.94 10.53
C THR A 326 13.98 21.39 10.71
N PHE A 327 14.52 22.09 9.71
CA PHE A 327 15.87 22.65 9.74
C PHE A 327 15.93 24.01 10.46
N ASN A 328 15.02 24.28 11.40
CA ASN A 328 15.07 25.48 12.20
C ASN A 328 16.29 25.46 13.12
N THR A 329 16.88 26.62 13.33
CA THR A 329 17.99 26.81 14.27
C THR A 329 17.51 26.80 15.73
N GLU A 330 16.19 26.83 15.93
CA GLU A 330 15.55 27.01 17.22
C GLU A 330 14.80 25.73 17.61
N ASP A 331 15.50 24.75 18.19
CA ASP A 331 14.85 23.57 18.78
C ASP A 331 14.08 23.99 20.04
N LEU A 332 14.54 25.06 20.69
CA LEU A 332 13.88 25.72 21.84
C LEU A 332 13.82 27.23 21.61
N PRO A 333 12.72 27.92 22.01
CA PRO A 333 12.51 29.34 21.74
C PRO A 333 13.62 30.26 22.23
N ASP A 334 14.39 29.85 23.24
CA ASP A 334 15.41 30.67 23.89
C ASP A 334 16.85 30.28 23.52
N GLU A 335 17.05 29.36 22.55
CA GLU A 335 18.38 28.90 22.16
C GLU A 335 18.83 29.51 20.83
N PRO A 336 19.92 30.30 20.80
CA PRO A 336 20.40 30.97 19.59
C PRO A 336 21.18 30.06 18.62
N TYR A 337 21.25 28.76 18.90
CA TYR A 337 21.99 27.79 18.09
C TYR A 337 21.22 26.45 17.98
N ARG A 338 21.52 25.73 16.91
CA ARG A 338 20.97 24.41 16.69
C ARG A 338 21.53 23.40 17.68
N VAL A 339 20.64 22.68 18.37
CA VAL A 339 21.02 21.57 19.23
C VAL A 339 21.16 20.31 18.37
N LEU A 340 22.38 19.75 18.30
CA LEU A 340 22.69 18.53 17.54
C LEU A 340 22.84 17.33 18.47
N LEU A 341 22.00 17.25 19.51
CA LEU A 341 22.01 16.20 20.52
C LEU A 341 20.70 15.42 20.48
N ASP A 342 20.77 14.13 20.73
CA ASP A 342 19.59 13.24 20.78
C ASP A 342 18.68 13.57 21.97
N CYS A 343 19.22 14.11 23.03
CA CYS A 343 18.46 14.56 24.20
C CYS A 343 19.17 15.69 24.95
N LYS A 344 18.36 16.50 25.64
CA LYS A 344 18.80 17.61 26.48
C LYS A 344 18.18 17.47 27.86
N GLN A 345 18.95 17.73 28.87
CA GLN A 345 18.49 17.84 30.28
C GLN A 345 18.90 19.18 30.85
N GLU A 346 17.95 19.92 31.40
CA GLU A 346 18.22 21.10 32.20
C GLU A 346 18.51 20.69 33.66
N VAL A 347 19.62 21.13 34.13
CA VAL A 347 20.04 20.87 35.53
C VAL A 347 20.19 22.19 36.27
N THR A 348 19.42 22.36 37.33
CA THR A 348 19.58 23.49 38.23
C THR A 348 20.76 23.19 39.13
N VAL A 349 21.75 24.10 39.15
CA VAL A 349 22.86 23.99 40.07
C VAL A 349 22.32 24.14 41.50
N PRO A 350 22.50 23.14 42.38
CA PRO A 350 22.01 23.23 43.74
C PRO A 350 22.73 24.35 44.51
N GLU A 351 22.06 24.91 45.51
CA GLU A 351 22.64 25.91 46.39
C GLU A 351 23.92 25.34 47.06
N GLY A 352 25.05 26.01 46.87
CA GLY A 352 26.37 25.54 47.33
C GLY A 352 27.08 24.59 46.34
N GLY A 353 26.50 24.32 45.13
CA GLY A 353 27.14 23.53 44.10
C GLY A 353 28.32 24.21 43.40
N TYR A 354 28.49 25.52 43.57
CA TYR A 354 29.65 26.26 43.10
C TYR A 354 30.70 26.42 44.21
N ASN A 355 31.92 26.06 43.89
CA ASN A 355 33.07 26.16 44.81
C ASN A 355 33.98 27.32 44.36
N GLU A 356 33.93 28.42 45.09
CA GLU A 356 34.72 29.63 44.80
C GLU A 356 36.24 29.44 44.89
N ILE A 357 36.69 28.44 45.67
CA ILE A 357 38.14 28.21 45.87
C ILE A 357 38.77 27.58 44.66
N TYR A 358 38.03 26.70 44.00
CA TYR A 358 38.50 25.93 42.83
C TYR A 358 37.90 26.41 41.53
N ASP A 359 36.99 27.41 41.57
CA ASP A 359 36.22 27.88 40.41
C ASP A 359 35.51 26.74 39.68
N GLU A 360 34.90 25.84 40.46
CA GLU A 360 34.24 24.62 39.97
C GLU A 360 32.77 24.55 40.34
N THR A 361 31.94 24.09 39.43
CA THR A 361 30.54 23.77 39.70
C THR A 361 30.34 22.26 39.64
N THR A 362 29.84 21.66 40.72
CA THR A 362 29.50 20.24 40.77
C THR A 362 28.04 20.03 40.48
N ILE A 363 27.76 19.25 39.43
CA ILE A 363 26.41 18.92 38.99
C ILE A 363 26.23 17.40 39.03
N ASN A 364 25.13 16.92 39.61
CA ASN A 364 24.74 15.52 39.51
C ASN A 364 23.93 15.33 38.24
N VAL A 365 24.52 14.66 37.25
CA VAL A 365 23.86 14.27 36.02
C VAL A 365 23.21 12.91 36.24
N LYS A 366 21.87 12.86 36.24
CA LYS A 366 21.15 11.61 36.21
C LYS A 366 20.95 11.20 34.75
N SER A 367 21.23 9.94 34.43
CA SER A 367 20.89 9.38 33.13
C SER A 367 19.38 9.49 32.89
N PHE A 368 18.97 9.81 31.66
CA PHE A 368 17.56 9.72 31.17
C PHE A 368 17.01 8.30 31.29
N TYR A 369 17.89 7.34 31.14
CA TYR A 369 17.62 5.92 31.38
C TYR A 369 18.09 5.65 32.79
N ASN A 370 17.24 5.17 33.69
CA ASN A 370 17.58 4.85 35.08
C ASN A 370 18.71 3.81 35.25
N GLU A 371 19.43 3.51 34.22
CA GLU A 371 20.56 2.60 34.17
C GLU A 371 21.87 3.39 34.00
N ILE A 372 22.80 3.17 34.91
CA ILE A 372 24.18 3.61 34.76
C ILE A 372 24.82 2.64 33.78
N TYR A 373 25.09 3.07 32.55
CA TYR A 373 26.02 2.35 31.69
C TYR A 373 27.42 2.55 32.27
N GLU A 374 27.92 1.52 32.92
CA GLU A 374 29.37 1.44 33.17
C GLU A 374 30.07 1.22 31.83
N PRO A 375 31.20 1.89 31.53
CA PRO A 375 31.90 1.80 30.26
C PRO A 375 32.53 0.43 30.00
#